data_be2346ad284667046295175c6251df08
#
_entry.id   be2346ad284667046295175c6251df08
#
_cell.length_a   1.000
_cell.length_b   1.000
_cell.length_c   1.000
_cell.angle_alpha   90.00
_cell.angle_beta   90.00
_cell.angle_gamma   90.00
#
_symmetry.space_group_name_H-M   'P 1'
#
loop_
_entity.id
_entity.type
_entity.pdbx_description
1 polymer ?
#
loop_
_entity_poly.entity_id
_entity_poly.type
_entity_poly.pdbx_seq_one_letter_code
_entity_poly.pdbx_strand_id
1 'polypeptide(L)'
;MKDFERLIGAWHGEGEIPAQPPMKVSSDATIERFGDFILFRSVGHPAEMPDTLAIIGGAPDGEPQPMHYFDSRGVKRLFMTALDGSAWKIWRAPGEDWNGPDGPGFNQRFIGEISADGMMIDGRWERGPGEAGDEWSVDFPITYVRT
;
A
#
# COMPACT_ATOMS: atom_id res chain seq x y z
N MET A 1 -16.18 -4.70 -2.70
CA MET A 1 -15.43 -3.69 -3.50
C MET A 1 -15.99 -2.29 -3.38
N LYS A 2 -17.23 -2.20 -2.96
CA LYS A 2 -17.91 -0.90 -2.82
C LYS A 2 -17.14 0.11 -1.96
N ASP A 3 -16.54 -0.35 -0.86
CA ASP A 3 -15.81 0.54 0.03
C ASP A 3 -14.57 1.15 -0.62
N PHE A 4 -13.93 0.41 -1.53
CA PHE A 4 -12.73 0.88 -2.22
C PHE A 4 -13.03 1.89 -3.34
N GLU A 5 -14.27 2.02 -3.77
CA GLU A 5 -14.66 2.99 -4.81
C GLU A 5 -14.36 4.43 -4.38
N ARG A 6 -14.39 4.71 -3.11
CA ARG A 6 -14.09 6.05 -2.58
C ARG A 6 -12.61 6.44 -2.72
N LEU A 7 -11.74 5.49 -3.05
CA LEU A 7 -10.33 5.76 -3.34
C LEU A 7 -10.10 6.10 -4.81
N ILE A 8 -11.07 5.89 -5.68
CA ILE A 8 -10.90 6.12 -7.13
C ILE A 8 -10.55 7.59 -7.37
N GLY A 9 -9.54 7.79 -8.20
CA GLY A 9 -9.07 9.12 -8.56
C GLY A 9 -7.55 9.18 -8.66
N ALA A 10 -7.04 10.39 -8.73
CA ALA A 10 -5.61 10.66 -8.81
C ALA A 10 -5.11 11.20 -7.46
N TRP A 11 -3.93 10.74 -7.07
CA TRP A 11 -3.34 11.05 -5.77
C TRP A 11 -1.86 11.37 -5.92
N HIS A 12 -1.39 12.32 -5.13
CA HIS A 12 0.03 12.60 -5.00
C HIS A 12 0.48 12.22 -3.58
N GLY A 13 1.46 11.33 -3.51
CA GLY A 13 2.02 10.87 -2.24
C GLY A 13 3.38 11.48 -1.97
N GLU A 14 3.63 11.85 -0.72
CA GLU A 14 4.95 12.30 -0.26
C GLU A 14 5.32 11.54 1.00
N GLY A 15 6.58 11.13 1.07
CA GLY A 15 7.11 10.42 2.22
C GLY A 15 8.59 10.66 2.39
N GLU A 16 9.12 10.08 3.45
CA GLU A 16 10.54 10.18 3.75
C GLU A 16 11.03 8.82 4.25
N ILE A 17 12.01 8.27 3.56
CA ILE A 17 12.62 7.01 3.96
C ILE A 17 13.74 7.32 4.96
N PRO A 18 13.68 6.74 6.19
CA PRO A 18 14.75 6.92 7.15
C PRO A 18 16.07 6.40 6.62
N ALA A 19 17.04 7.26 6.54
CA ALA A 19 18.39 6.98 6.05
C ALA A 19 19.34 8.08 6.53
N GLN A 20 20.60 7.99 6.18
CA GLN A 20 21.59 9.01 6.49
C GLN A 20 22.25 9.50 5.20
N PRO A 21 21.81 10.64 4.63
CA PRO A 21 20.70 11.51 5.06
C PRO A 21 19.33 10.91 4.72
N PRO A 22 18.24 11.39 5.34
CA PRO A 22 16.90 10.95 5.00
C PRO A 22 16.58 11.20 3.52
N MET A 23 15.92 10.25 2.88
CA MET A 23 15.57 10.34 1.47
C MET A 23 14.10 10.72 1.31
N LYS A 24 13.84 11.88 0.73
CA LYS A 24 12.48 12.28 0.38
C LYS A 24 12.03 11.52 -0.87
N VAL A 25 10.83 10.98 -0.80
CA VAL A 25 10.24 10.24 -1.91
C VAL A 25 8.85 10.79 -2.21
N SER A 26 8.42 10.62 -3.45
CA SER A 26 7.06 10.94 -3.84
C SER A 26 6.55 9.92 -4.82
N SER A 27 5.23 9.88 -5.00
CA SER A 27 4.61 9.04 -6.01
C SER A 27 3.38 9.73 -6.55
N ASP A 28 3.11 9.52 -7.84
CA ASP A 28 1.87 9.93 -8.47
C ASP A 28 1.08 8.68 -8.76
N ALA A 29 -0.09 8.58 -8.14
CA ALA A 29 -0.91 7.38 -8.18
C ALA A 29 -2.25 7.65 -8.85
N THR A 30 -2.74 6.65 -9.56
CA THR A 30 -4.11 6.60 -10.05
C THR A 30 -4.77 5.34 -9.55
N ILE A 31 -5.99 5.48 -9.10
CA ILE A 31 -6.82 4.36 -8.67
C ILE A 31 -8.06 4.36 -9.55
N GLU A 32 -8.31 3.25 -10.23
CA GLU A 32 -9.39 3.14 -11.20
C GLU A 32 -10.11 1.81 -11.10
N ARG A 33 -11.34 1.79 -11.56
CA ARG A 33 -12.11 0.56 -11.63
C ARG A 33 -11.74 -0.21 -12.90
N PHE A 34 -11.63 -1.52 -12.77
CA PHE A 34 -11.44 -2.44 -13.87
C PHE A 34 -12.39 -3.64 -13.67
N GLY A 35 -13.59 -3.56 -14.24
CA GLY A 35 -14.61 -4.56 -13.99
C GLY A 35 -14.94 -4.66 -12.50
N ASP A 36 -14.79 -5.85 -11.94
CA ASP A 36 -15.01 -6.10 -10.52
C ASP A 36 -13.76 -5.88 -9.67
N PHE A 37 -12.70 -5.32 -10.24
CA PHE A 37 -11.44 -5.06 -9.56
C PHE A 37 -11.16 -3.56 -9.46
N ILE A 38 -10.28 -3.22 -8.55
CA ILE A 38 -9.70 -1.88 -8.44
C ILE A 38 -8.22 -2.00 -8.78
N LEU A 39 -7.76 -1.14 -9.67
CA LEU A 39 -6.34 -1.04 -10.03
C LEU A 39 -5.74 0.18 -9.36
N PHE A 40 -4.59 -0.03 -8.73
CA PHE A 40 -3.75 1.01 -8.19
C PHE A 40 -2.47 1.05 -9.02
N ARG A 41 -2.15 2.22 -9.58
CA ARG A 41 -0.89 2.42 -10.30
C ARG A 41 -0.17 3.63 -9.74
N SER A 42 1.14 3.54 -9.56
CA SER A 42 1.91 4.70 -9.15
C SER A 42 3.25 4.76 -9.86
N VAL A 43 3.72 5.97 -10.07
CA VAL A 43 5.07 6.26 -10.57
C VAL A 43 5.84 6.88 -9.40
N GLY A 44 6.97 6.29 -9.06
CA GLY A 44 7.78 6.71 -7.93
C GLY A 44 8.87 7.71 -8.31
N HIS A 45 9.23 8.58 -7.38
CA HIS A 45 10.29 9.58 -7.51
C HIS A 45 11.07 9.68 -6.20
N PRO A 46 12.39 9.76 -6.20
CA PRO A 46 13.29 9.63 -7.35
C PRO A 46 13.30 8.20 -7.91
N ALA A 47 14.20 7.92 -8.84
CA ALA A 47 14.24 6.63 -9.53
C ALA A 47 14.36 5.40 -8.60
N GLU A 48 14.90 5.58 -7.40
CA GLU A 48 15.00 4.52 -6.40
C GLU A 48 13.64 4.14 -5.81
N MET A 49 12.65 5.03 -5.87
CA MET A 49 11.28 4.71 -5.49
C MET A 49 10.62 3.94 -6.65
N PRO A 50 10.18 2.69 -6.44
CA PRO A 50 9.70 1.89 -7.56
C PRO A 50 8.35 2.38 -8.09
N ASP A 51 8.09 2.08 -9.35
CA ASP A 51 6.75 2.15 -9.92
C ASP A 51 5.97 0.91 -9.47
N THR A 52 4.69 1.08 -9.21
CA THR A 52 3.85 0.05 -8.60
C THR A 52 2.58 -0.20 -9.40
N LEU A 53 2.18 -1.45 -9.46
CA LEU A 53 0.85 -1.86 -9.92
C LEU A 53 0.27 -2.80 -8.87
N ALA A 54 -0.95 -2.52 -8.42
CA ALA A 54 -1.67 -3.44 -7.54
C ALA A 54 -3.08 -3.67 -8.06
N ILE A 55 -3.58 -4.88 -7.85
CA ILE A 55 -4.92 -5.30 -8.27
C ILE A 55 -5.65 -5.79 -7.04
N ILE A 56 -6.76 -5.15 -6.70
CA ILE A 56 -7.55 -5.42 -5.50
C ILE A 56 -8.88 -6.05 -5.91
N GLY A 57 -9.25 -7.15 -5.29
CA GLY A 57 -10.56 -7.76 -5.47
C GLY A 57 -10.52 -9.28 -5.54
N GLY A 58 -11.70 -9.87 -5.61
CA GLY A 58 -11.88 -11.31 -5.75
C GLY A 58 -12.52 -11.98 -4.54
N ALA A 59 -12.78 -11.24 -3.46
CA ALA A 59 -13.52 -11.75 -2.31
C ALA A 59 -14.92 -11.10 -2.23
N PRO A 60 -15.85 -11.67 -1.46
CA PRO A 60 -17.15 -11.07 -1.25
C PRO A 60 -17.07 -9.66 -0.64
N ASP A 61 -18.06 -8.83 -0.93
CA ASP A 61 -18.16 -7.50 -0.34
C ASP A 61 -18.23 -7.59 1.19
N GLY A 62 -17.56 -6.65 1.85
CA GLY A 62 -17.51 -6.60 3.30
C GLY A 62 -16.40 -7.43 3.93
N GLU A 63 -15.73 -8.26 3.15
CA GLU A 63 -14.60 -9.06 3.59
C GLU A 63 -13.29 -8.41 3.14
N PRO A 64 -12.16 -8.72 3.82
CA PRO A 64 -10.86 -8.34 3.30
C PRO A 64 -10.66 -8.85 1.87
N GLN A 65 -10.02 -8.02 1.05
CA GLN A 65 -9.80 -8.33 -0.36
C GLN A 65 -8.35 -8.73 -0.59
N PRO A 66 -8.08 -9.71 -1.44
CA PRO A 66 -6.71 -9.94 -1.89
C PRO A 66 -6.23 -8.76 -2.72
N MET A 67 -4.95 -8.43 -2.57
CA MET A 67 -4.29 -7.38 -3.32
C MET A 67 -2.99 -7.94 -3.90
N HIS A 68 -2.99 -8.13 -5.21
CA HIS A 68 -1.81 -8.58 -5.93
C HIS A 68 -0.94 -7.36 -6.25
N TYR A 69 0.28 -7.39 -5.78
CA TYR A 69 1.22 -6.26 -5.86
C TYR A 69 2.40 -6.61 -6.74
N PHE A 70 2.78 -5.68 -7.60
CA PHE A 70 3.94 -5.78 -8.48
C PHE A 70 4.68 -4.44 -8.48
N ASP A 71 6.00 -4.47 -8.56
CA ASP A 71 6.72 -3.22 -8.75
C ASP A 71 7.88 -3.34 -9.73
N SER A 72 8.41 -2.19 -10.13
CA SER A 72 9.43 -2.11 -11.18
C SER A 72 10.78 -2.74 -10.83
N ARG A 73 10.98 -3.12 -9.56
CA ARG A 73 12.17 -3.89 -9.15
C ARG A 73 12.03 -5.38 -9.46
N GLY A 74 10.87 -5.81 -9.97
CA GLY A 74 10.56 -7.22 -10.18
C GLY A 74 10.00 -7.90 -8.94
N VAL A 75 9.57 -7.13 -7.94
CA VAL A 75 8.94 -7.65 -6.72
C VAL A 75 7.49 -8.00 -7.01
N LYS A 76 7.07 -9.16 -6.52
CA LYS A 76 5.69 -9.62 -6.55
C LYS A 76 5.30 -10.06 -5.15
N ARG A 77 4.15 -9.56 -4.67
CA ARG A 77 3.64 -9.89 -3.33
C ARG A 77 2.15 -10.08 -3.36
N LEU A 78 1.65 -10.93 -2.47
CA LEU A 78 0.23 -11.03 -2.20
C LEU A 78 -0.04 -10.43 -0.83
N PHE A 79 -0.90 -9.40 -0.83
CA PHE A 79 -1.40 -8.78 0.39
C PHE A 79 -2.90 -9.04 0.55
N MET A 80 -3.37 -8.84 1.75
CA MET A 80 -4.79 -8.62 2.02
C MET A 80 -4.98 -7.13 2.32
N THR A 81 -6.14 -6.61 2.00
CA THR A 81 -6.46 -5.21 2.27
C THR A 81 -7.91 -5.08 2.73
N ALA A 82 -8.14 -4.13 3.63
CA ALA A 82 -9.47 -3.83 4.15
C ALA A 82 -9.62 -2.32 4.35
N LEU A 83 -10.80 -1.83 4.04
CA LEU A 83 -11.17 -0.44 4.24
C LEU A 83 -12.42 -0.41 5.11
N ASP A 84 -12.25 -0.02 6.37
CA ASP A 84 -13.31 0.02 7.37
C ASP A 84 -13.43 1.44 7.91
N GLY A 85 -14.55 2.10 7.59
CA GLY A 85 -14.69 3.50 7.93
C GLY A 85 -13.61 4.34 7.29
N SER A 86 -12.81 5.04 8.07
CA SER A 86 -11.68 5.85 7.62
C SER A 86 -10.36 5.08 7.62
N ALA A 87 -10.33 3.85 8.13
CA ALA A 87 -9.11 3.08 8.28
C ALA A 87 -8.86 2.18 7.08
N TRP A 88 -7.74 2.40 6.41
CA TRP A 88 -7.29 1.55 5.31
C TRP A 88 -6.06 0.76 5.76
N LYS A 89 -6.17 -0.56 5.68
CA LYS A 89 -5.10 -1.47 6.09
C LYS A 89 -4.71 -2.38 4.95
N ILE A 90 -3.41 -2.64 4.84
CA ILE A 90 -2.83 -3.61 3.91
C ILE A 90 -1.84 -4.44 4.73
N TRP A 91 -1.91 -5.77 4.59
CA TRP A 91 -1.00 -6.66 5.30
C TRP A 91 -0.66 -7.87 4.44
N ARG A 92 0.43 -8.56 4.77
CA ARG A 92 0.83 -9.74 4.01
C ARG A 92 -0.15 -10.90 4.24
N ALA A 93 -0.49 -11.59 3.15
CA ALA A 93 -1.32 -12.77 3.24
C ALA A 93 -0.54 -13.91 3.91
N PRO A 94 -1.16 -14.63 4.89
CA PRO A 94 -0.47 -15.75 5.53
C PRO A 94 -0.12 -16.85 4.51
N GLY A 95 1.05 -17.44 4.68
CA GLY A 95 1.49 -18.58 3.90
C GLY A 95 2.02 -18.26 2.52
N GLU A 96 2.04 -17.03 2.11
CA GLU A 96 2.61 -16.63 0.83
C GLU A 96 4.12 -16.45 0.94
N ASP A 97 4.83 -17.16 0.09
CA ASP A 97 6.25 -16.95 -0.10
C ASP A 97 6.48 -15.72 -0.95
N TRP A 98 7.53 -15.03 -0.63
CA TRP A 98 7.88 -13.85 -1.36
C TRP A 98 9.36 -13.86 -1.75
N ASN A 99 9.59 -13.66 -3.04
CA ASN A 99 10.93 -13.52 -3.59
C ASN A 99 11.12 -12.07 -4.03
N GLY A 100 12.02 -11.40 -3.43
CA GLY A 100 12.32 -10.03 -3.78
C GLY A 100 13.67 -9.61 -3.25
N PRO A 101 14.09 -8.37 -3.50
CA PRO A 101 15.41 -7.90 -3.06
C PRO A 101 15.58 -7.93 -1.55
N ASP A 102 14.48 -7.86 -0.79
CA ASP A 102 14.54 -7.90 0.68
C ASP A 102 14.56 -9.33 1.23
N GLY A 103 14.34 -10.34 0.37
CA GLY A 103 14.35 -11.74 0.76
C GLY A 103 13.16 -12.17 1.60
N PRO A 104 13.13 -13.47 1.97
CA PRO A 104 12.08 -14.02 2.82
C PRO A 104 12.27 -13.59 4.28
N GLY A 105 11.18 -13.67 5.04
CA GLY A 105 11.23 -13.52 6.51
C GLY A 105 10.99 -12.12 7.03
N PHE A 106 10.71 -11.18 6.15
CA PHE A 106 10.32 -9.86 6.59
C PHE A 106 8.82 -9.67 6.37
N ASN A 107 8.18 -9.11 7.35
CA ASN A 107 6.75 -8.82 7.30
C ASN A 107 6.53 -7.31 7.22
N GLN A 108 5.42 -6.91 6.62
CA GLN A 108 5.09 -5.50 6.47
C GLN A 108 3.59 -5.29 6.46
N ARG A 109 3.19 -4.09 6.84
CA ARG A 109 1.81 -3.65 6.77
C ARG A 109 1.73 -2.15 6.51
N PHE A 110 0.65 -1.73 5.90
CA PHE A 110 0.29 -0.33 5.73
C PHE A 110 -0.92 -0.01 6.60
N ILE A 111 -0.88 1.11 7.27
CA ILE A 111 -2.00 1.65 8.04
C ILE A 111 -2.22 3.07 7.58
N GLY A 112 -3.42 3.36 7.03
CA GLY A 112 -3.78 4.67 6.56
C GLY A 112 -5.08 5.16 7.16
N GLU A 113 -5.16 6.47 7.39
CA GLU A 113 -6.35 7.15 7.87
C GLU A 113 -6.83 8.11 6.79
N ILE A 114 -8.06 7.91 6.33
CA ILE A 114 -8.66 8.77 5.31
C ILE A 114 -9.34 9.93 6.00
N SER A 115 -9.05 11.16 5.57
CA SER A 115 -9.68 12.35 6.12
C SER A 115 -11.19 12.35 5.89
N ALA A 116 -11.93 13.09 6.72
CA ALA A 116 -13.38 13.13 6.67
C ALA A 116 -13.91 13.58 5.29
N ASP A 117 -13.20 14.48 4.62
CA ASP A 117 -13.56 14.96 3.28
C ASP A 117 -13.09 14.04 2.16
N GLY A 118 -12.37 12.97 2.47
CA GLY A 118 -11.85 12.03 1.48
C GLY A 118 -10.70 12.55 0.63
N MET A 119 -10.09 13.68 0.99
CA MET A 119 -9.07 14.35 0.17
C MET A 119 -7.64 13.98 0.56
N MET A 120 -7.45 13.37 1.72
CA MET A 120 -6.12 13.03 2.22
C MET A 120 -6.12 11.65 2.85
N ILE A 121 -5.01 10.94 2.67
CA ILE A 121 -4.72 9.69 3.36
C ILE A 121 -3.41 9.87 4.09
N ASP A 122 -3.45 9.80 5.40
CA ASP A 122 -2.25 9.85 6.23
C ASP A 122 -1.87 8.43 6.61
N GLY A 123 -0.76 7.94 6.08
CA GLY A 123 -0.41 6.54 6.19
C GLY A 123 1.04 6.30 6.57
N ARG A 124 1.29 5.06 6.92
CA ARG A 124 2.64 4.59 7.18
C ARG A 124 2.78 3.12 6.82
N TRP A 125 3.93 2.78 6.27
CA TRP A 125 4.37 1.41 6.15
C TRP A 125 5.14 1.05 7.41
N GLU A 126 4.88 -0.14 7.92
CA GLU A 126 5.57 -0.71 9.07
C GLU A 126 6.18 -2.04 8.68
N ARG A 127 7.30 -2.38 9.29
CA ARG A 127 7.92 -3.69 9.10
C ARG A 127 8.14 -4.35 10.45
N GLY A 128 8.04 -5.67 10.45
CA GLY A 128 8.19 -6.48 11.64
C GLY A 128 8.77 -7.84 11.33
N PRO A 129 9.27 -8.54 12.38
CA PRO A 129 9.94 -9.80 12.18
C PRO A 129 9.01 -10.99 11.95
N GLY A 130 7.71 -10.85 12.19
CA GLY A 130 6.84 -12.01 12.13
C GLY A 130 5.37 -11.70 12.31
N GLU A 131 4.63 -12.64 12.83
CA GLU A 131 3.19 -12.62 12.78
C GLU A 131 2.55 -11.76 13.86
N ALA A 132 2.86 -11.75 15.00
CA ALA A 132 2.02 -11.21 16.06
C ALA A 132 2.53 -9.89 16.58
N GLY A 133 2.18 -8.81 16.03
CA GLY A 133 2.17 -7.52 16.70
C GLY A 133 3.36 -7.07 17.55
N ASP A 134 4.31 -7.93 17.79
CA ASP A 134 5.46 -7.64 18.59
C ASP A 134 6.54 -6.99 17.74
N GLU A 135 7.06 -5.87 18.17
CA GLU A 135 8.22 -5.23 17.56
C GLU A 135 8.01 -4.69 16.13
N TRP A 136 6.82 -4.19 15.85
CA TRP A 136 6.62 -3.43 14.61
C TRP A 136 7.30 -2.07 14.72
N SER A 137 7.99 -1.69 13.64
CA SER A 137 8.62 -0.38 13.52
C SER A 137 8.16 0.31 12.24
N VAL A 138 8.14 1.63 12.26
CA VAL A 138 7.80 2.39 11.07
C VAL A 138 8.93 2.25 10.06
N ASP A 139 8.58 1.76 8.85
CA ASP A 139 9.50 1.72 7.73
C ASP A 139 9.58 3.12 7.10
N PHE A 140 8.44 3.67 6.73
CA PHE A 140 8.37 5.08 6.35
C PHE A 140 6.92 5.57 6.36
N PRO A 141 6.68 6.85 6.72
CA PRO A 141 5.38 7.48 6.56
C PRO A 141 5.17 7.92 5.11
N ILE A 142 3.93 7.98 4.69
CA ILE A 142 3.56 8.52 3.39
C ILE A 142 2.17 9.17 3.49
N THR A 143 2.06 10.38 2.98
CA THR A 143 0.79 11.10 2.94
C THR A 143 0.35 11.28 1.50
N TYR A 144 -0.86 10.86 1.20
CA TYR A 144 -1.45 11.04 -0.13
C TYR A 144 -2.47 12.16 -0.09
N VAL A 145 -2.42 13.02 -1.11
CA VAL A 145 -3.39 14.09 -1.31
C VAL A 145 -4.02 13.91 -2.68
N ARG A 146 -5.34 14.02 -2.73
CA ARG A 146 -6.08 13.91 -3.99
C ARG A 146 -5.75 15.10 -4.90
N THR A 147 -5.46 14.81 -6.13
CA THR A 147 -5.11 15.84 -7.13
C THR A 147 -6.25 16.14 -8.07
#